data_c9761cccc97f3a208d73d0cfca3d2447
#
_entry.id   c9761cccc97f3a208d73d0cfca3d2447
#
_cell.length_a   1.000
_cell.length_b   1.000
_cell.length_c   1.000
_cell.angle_alpha   90.00
_cell.angle_beta   90.00
_cell.angle_gamma   90.00
#
_symmetry.space_group_name_H-M   'P 1'
#
loop_
_entity.id
_entity.type
_entity.pdbx_description
1 polymer ?
#
loop_
_entity_poly.entity_id
_entity_poly.type
_entity_poly.pdbx_seq_one_letter_code
_entity_poly.pdbx_strand_id
1 'polypeptide(L)'
;RTRRARVGAALERVGLTAAAGKKAKAYSLGMKQRLGLAAALLQPRRLLVLDEPTNGLDPQGMREIRTLIRELAADGTTVFLSSHLLDEIEQVCTHAAVMAQGRLIAQGPVAELAARARGRLVVTTPDTTDAARVLKERGVGDVVVAEDGVSGEPPDGELAELNAALVAAGVRVRGFGVERASLEDAFVALTGEGFDVAG
;
A
#
# COMPACT_ATOMS: atom_id res chain seq x y z
N ARG A 1 -28.19 -4.04 25.20
CA ARG A 1 -28.72 -3.14 24.14
C ARG A 1 -29.74 -3.89 23.28
N THR A 2 -30.84 -3.25 22.90
CA THR A 2 -31.85 -3.82 22.01
C THR A 2 -31.29 -4.08 20.61
N ARG A 3 -31.89 -5.03 19.83
CA ARG A 3 -31.50 -5.29 18.43
C ARG A 3 -31.46 -4.01 17.60
N ARG A 4 -32.45 -3.15 17.73
CA ARG A 4 -32.54 -1.87 16.99
C ARG A 4 -31.40 -0.91 17.34
N ALA A 5 -31.03 -0.82 18.60
CA ALA A 5 -29.90 0.02 19.03
C ALA A 5 -28.55 -0.49 18.48
N ARG A 6 -28.37 -1.83 18.41
CA ARG A 6 -27.15 -2.42 17.80
C ARG A 6 -27.06 -2.14 16.30
N VAL A 7 -28.18 -2.28 15.59
CA VAL A 7 -28.23 -1.95 14.16
C VAL A 7 -27.92 -0.47 13.92
N GLY A 8 -28.53 0.44 14.71
CA GLY A 8 -28.25 1.88 14.62
C GLY A 8 -26.77 2.19 14.81
N ALA A 9 -26.15 1.66 15.86
CA ALA A 9 -24.74 1.87 16.14
C ALA A 9 -23.81 1.28 15.04
N ALA A 10 -24.16 0.13 14.47
CA ALA A 10 -23.37 -0.46 13.38
C ALA A 10 -23.46 0.38 12.09
N LEU A 11 -24.65 0.90 11.76
CA LEU A 11 -24.83 1.77 10.60
C LEU A 11 -24.12 3.13 10.77
N GLU A 12 -24.11 3.66 11.99
CA GLU A 12 -23.39 4.90 12.33
C GLU A 12 -21.88 4.72 12.12
N ARG A 13 -21.29 3.63 12.60
CA ARG A 13 -19.85 3.34 12.45
C ARG A 13 -19.38 3.28 10.98
N VAL A 14 -20.27 2.92 10.06
CA VAL A 14 -19.95 2.82 8.62
C VAL A 14 -20.51 4.01 7.82
N GLY A 15 -21.01 5.06 8.46
CA GLY A 15 -21.53 6.26 7.79
C GLY A 15 -22.80 6.03 6.99
N LEU A 16 -23.65 5.05 7.35
CA LEU A 16 -24.90 4.72 6.64
C LEU A 16 -26.16 5.19 7.35
N THR A 17 -26.06 5.96 8.43
CA THR A 17 -27.23 6.42 9.21
C THR A 17 -28.25 7.16 8.36
N ALA A 18 -27.82 8.11 7.51
CA ALA A 18 -28.71 8.87 6.63
C ALA A 18 -29.40 8.00 5.55
N ALA A 19 -28.84 6.86 5.24
CA ALA A 19 -29.36 5.91 4.24
C ALA A 19 -30.15 4.76 4.85
N ALA A 20 -30.24 4.66 6.18
CA ALA A 20 -30.86 3.53 6.89
C ALA A 20 -32.29 3.21 6.47
N GLY A 21 -33.07 4.21 6.02
CA GLY A 21 -34.44 4.03 5.53
C GLY A 21 -34.55 3.56 4.07
N LYS A 22 -33.47 3.56 3.30
CA LYS A 22 -33.46 3.11 1.89
C LYS A 22 -33.40 1.59 1.80
N LYS A 23 -34.03 1.03 0.76
CA LYS A 23 -33.88 -0.40 0.46
C LYS A 23 -32.46 -0.69 0.00
N ALA A 24 -31.84 -1.76 0.47
CA ALA A 24 -30.47 -2.15 0.12
C ALA A 24 -30.23 -2.30 -1.39
N LYS A 25 -31.26 -2.64 -2.18
CA LYS A 25 -31.19 -2.67 -3.64
C LYS A 25 -30.87 -1.32 -4.29
N ALA A 26 -31.18 -0.22 -3.61
CA ALA A 26 -30.95 1.16 -4.06
C ALA A 26 -29.60 1.70 -3.56
N TYR A 27 -28.79 0.89 -2.90
CA TYR A 27 -27.44 1.27 -2.44
C TYR A 27 -26.45 1.20 -3.61
N SER A 28 -25.51 2.16 -3.64
CA SER A 28 -24.32 2.07 -4.49
C SER A 28 -23.45 0.89 -4.08
N LEU A 29 -22.46 0.52 -4.90
CA LEU A 29 -21.51 -0.54 -4.56
C LEU A 29 -20.83 -0.25 -3.22
N GLY A 30 -20.29 0.95 -3.02
CA GLY A 30 -19.66 1.36 -1.78
C GLY A 30 -20.59 1.32 -0.56
N MET A 31 -21.87 1.70 -0.73
CA MET A 31 -22.84 1.57 0.35
C MET A 31 -23.14 0.10 0.69
N LYS A 32 -23.17 -0.79 -0.30
CA LYS A 32 -23.33 -2.23 -0.07
C LYS A 32 -22.14 -2.82 0.67
N GLN A 33 -20.92 -2.43 0.30
CA GLN A 33 -19.68 -2.82 0.98
C GLN A 33 -19.72 -2.40 2.46
N ARG A 34 -20.04 -1.12 2.75
CA ARG A 34 -20.20 -0.61 4.11
C ARG A 34 -21.33 -1.31 4.88
N LEU A 35 -22.42 -1.69 4.20
CA LEU A 35 -23.50 -2.45 4.84
C LEU A 35 -23.05 -3.85 5.25
N GLY A 36 -22.25 -4.53 4.41
CA GLY A 36 -21.62 -5.81 4.74
C GLY A 36 -20.73 -5.70 5.99
N LEU A 37 -19.92 -4.64 6.05
CA LEU A 37 -19.09 -4.37 7.22
C LEU A 37 -19.94 -4.07 8.46
N ALA A 38 -21.01 -3.26 8.35
CA ALA A 38 -21.94 -3.02 9.44
C ALA A 38 -22.57 -4.31 9.98
N ALA A 39 -22.91 -5.24 9.09
CA ALA A 39 -23.44 -6.55 9.47
C ALA A 39 -22.43 -7.37 10.29
N ALA A 40 -21.16 -7.35 9.93
CA ALA A 40 -20.08 -7.99 10.68
C ALA A 40 -19.88 -7.37 12.08
N LEU A 41 -20.16 -6.07 12.22
CA LEU A 41 -20.00 -5.30 13.46
C LEU A 41 -21.24 -5.36 14.38
N LEU A 42 -22.31 -6.06 14.03
CA LEU A 42 -23.51 -6.17 14.87
C LEU A 42 -23.25 -6.77 16.26
N GLN A 43 -22.20 -7.56 16.38
CA GLN A 43 -21.77 -8.15 17.66
C GLN A 43 -20.27 -7.91 17.85
N PRO A 44 -19.81 -7.70 19.09
CA PRO A 44 -18.38 -7.67 19.38
C PRO A 44 -17.70 -8.96 18.91
N ARG A 45 -16.60 -8.83 18.20
CA ARG A 45 -15.81 -9.96 17.70
C ARG A 45 -14.35 -9.77 18.13
N ARG A 46 -13.70 -10.88 18.46
CA ARG A 46 -12.24 -10.91 18.70
C ARG A 46 -11.46 -10.98 17.39
N LEU A 47 -12.07 -11.56 16.35
CA LEU A 47 -11.52 -11.68 15.01
C LEU A 47 -12.57 -11.22 13.99
N LEU A 48 -12.15 -10.37 13.08
CA LEU A 48 -12.90 -9.92 11.91
C LEU A 48 -12.13 -10.34 10.66
N VAL A 49 -12.80 -11.06 9.74
CA VAL A 49 -12.23 -11.45 8.44
C VAL A 49 -12.92 -10.63 7.37
N LEU A 50 -12.15 -9.91 6.57
CA LEU A 50 -12.60 -9.02 5.51
C LEU A 50 -11.94 -9.45 4.19
N ASP A 51 -12.75 -9.72 3.20
CA ASP A 51 -12.30 -10.04 1.85
C ASP A 51 -12.46 -8.79 0.97
N GLU A 52 -11.34 -8.27 0.48
CA GLU A 52 -11.27 -7.07 -0.38
C GLU A 52 -12.15 -5.89 0.13
N PRO A 53 -11.99 -5.40 1.38
CA PRO A 53 -12.94 -4.49 2.00
C PRO A 53 -13.02 -3.12 1.33
N THR A 54 -12.03 -2.73 0.55
CA THR A 54 -11.91 -1.44 -0.15
C THR A 54 -12.25 -1.52 -1.63
N ASN A 55 -12.44 -2.73 -2.15
CA ASN A 55 -12.68 -2.94 -3.58
C ASN A 55 -13.94 -2.21 -4.06
N GLY A 56 -13.80 -1.44 -5.15
CA GLY A 56 -14.89 -0.69 -5.76
C GLY A 56 -15.34 0.56 -4.98
N LEU A 57 -14.56 1.01 -4.01
CA LEU A 57 -14.76 2.29 -3.33
C LEU A 57 -14.02 3.41 -4.06
N ASP A 58 -14.55 4.63 -3.90
CA ASP A 58 -13.83 5.84 -4.26
C ASP A 58 -12.70 6.14 -3.23
N PRO A 59 -11.74 7.01 -3.55
CA PRO A 59 -10.62 7.30 -2.64
C PRO A 59 -11.04 7.80 -1.25
N GLN A 60 -12.18 8.46 -1.13
CA GLN A 60 -12.71 8.87 0.17
C GLN A 60 -13.24 7.66 0.95
N GLY A 61 -14.02 6.80 0.30
CA GLY A 61 -14.54 5.57 0.90
C GLY A 61 -13.44 4.64 1.37
N MET A 62 -12.37 4.49 0.59
CA MET A 62 -11.18 3.72 0.97
C MET A 62 -10.55 4.27 2.25
N ARG A 63 -10.34 5.59 2.35
CA ARG A 63 -9.82 6.24 3.58
C ARG A 63 -10.70 6.01 4.79
N GLU A 64 -12.03 6.10 4.63
CA GLU A 64 -12.97 5.87 5.72
C GLU A 64 -12.95 4.43 6.22
N ILE A 65 -12.89 3.43 5.32
CA ILE A 65 -12.77 2.02 5.70
C ILE A 65 -11.44 1.75 6.39
N ARG A 66 -10.32 2.30 5.90
CA ARG A 66 -9.01 2.19 6.57
C ARG A 66 -9.03 2.74 7.99
N THR A 67 -9.64 3.91 8.17
CA THR A 67 -9.78 4.51 9.49
C THR A 67 -10.58 3.60 10.42
N LEU A 68 -11.71 3.07 9.95
CA LEU A 68 -12.54 2.15 10.72
C LEU A 68 -11.80 0.86 11.10
N ILE A 69 -11.01 0.28 10.18
CA ILE A 69 -10.21 -0.91 10.47
C ILE A 69 -9.19 -0.63 11.58
N ARG A 70 -8.50 0.53 11.52
CA ARG A 70 -7.54 0.93 12.57
C ARG A 70 -8.23 1.14 13.93
N GLU A 71 -9.40 1.76 13.95
CA GLU A 71 -10.20 1.95 15.17
C GLU A 71 -10.61 0.60 15.79
N LEU A 72 -11.07 -0.35 14.95
CA LEU A 72 -11.41 -1.69 15.40
C LEU A 72 -10.20 -2.43 15.99
N ALA A 73 -9.04 -2.30 15.37
CA ALA A 73 -7.81 -2.88 15.88
C ALA A 73 -7.37 -2.24 17.21
N ALA A 74 -7.50 -0.92 17.33
CA ALA A 74 -7.23 -0.19 18.57
C ALA A 74 -8.18 -0.58 19.70
N ASP A 75 -9.44 -0.91 19.37
CA ASP A 75 -10.44 -1.45 20.30
C ASP A 75 -10.18 -2.93 20.68
N GLY A 76 -9.08 -3.54 20.21
CA GLY A 76 -8.67 -4.90 20.53
C GLY A 76 -9.27 -5.99 19.64
N THR A 77 -9.87 -5.64 18.50
CA THR A 77 -10.31 -6.62 17.50
C THR A 77 -9.13 -6.98 16.59
N THR A 78 -8.80 -8.26 16.46
CA THR A 78 -7.89 -8.70 15.40
C THR A 78 -8.60 -8.63 14.06
N VAL A 79 -8.03 -7.88 13.10
CA VAL A 79 -8.57 -7.81 11.75
C VAL A 79 -7.66 -8.58 10.80
N PHE A 80 -8.21 -9.56 10.10
CA PHE A 80 -7.57 -10.27 9.01
C PHE A 80 -8.25 -9.85 7.70
N LEU A 81 -7.49 -9.32 6.76
CA LEU A 81 -8.04 -8.85 5.50
C LEU A 81 -7.24 -9.38 4.31
N SER A 82 -7.91 -9.56 3.17
CA SER A 82 -7.28 -9.73 1.87
C SER A 82 -7.28 -8.40 1.12
N SER A 83 -6.25 -8.13 0.34
CA SER A 83 -6.21 -7.05 -0.65
C SER A 83 -5.18 -7.39 -1.73
N HIS A 84 -5.45 -6.93 -2.95
CA HIS A 84 -4.49 -6.91 -4.06
C HIS A 84 -3.75 -5.57 -4.16
N LEU A 85 -4.12 -4.58 -3.33
CA LEU A 85 -3.50 -3.25 -3.26
C LEU A 85 -2.48 -3.22 -2.12
N LEU A 86 -1.20 -3.37 -2.47
CA LEU A 86 -0.11 -3.46 -1.49
C LEU A 86 0.06 -2.18 -0.68
N ASP A 87 -0.13 -1.02 -1.29
CA ASP A 87 -0.15 0.28 -0.60
C ASP A 87 -1.19 0.34 0.54
N GLU A 88 -2.33 -0.32 0.36
CA GLU A 88 -3.34 -0.38 1.42
C GLU A 88 -2.90 -1.27 2.58
N ILE A 89 -2.26 -2.40 2.26
CA ILE A 89 -1.68 -3.29 3.28
C ILE A 89 -0.63 -2.53 4.09
N GLU A 90 0.26 -1.79 3.46
CA GLU A 90 1.27 -0.97 4.15
C GLU A 90 0.65 0.07 5.09
N GLN A 91 -0.46 0.68 4.65
CA GLN A 91 -1.10 1.73 5.43
C GLN A 91 -1.94 1.21 6.60
N VAL A 92 -2.43 -0.02 6.57
CA VAL A 92 -3.43 -0.52 7.53
C VAL A 92 -2.91 -1.68 8.37
N CYS A 93 -2.09 -2.56 7.79
CA CYS A 93 -1.69 -3.80 8.43
C CYS A 93 -0.38 -3.66 9.21
N THR A 94 -0.26 -4.36 10.31
CA THR A 94 1.01 -4.53 11.06
C THR A 94 1.81 -5.71 10.52
N HIS A 95 1.13 -6.74 10.03
CA HIS A 95 1.70 -7.97 9.49
C HIS A 95 1.04 -8.31 8.18
N ALA A 96 1.78 -8.96 7.29
CA ALA A 96 1.25 -9.45 6.03
C ALA A 96 1.73 -10.88 5.75
N ALA A 97 0.98 -11.56 4.92
CA ALA A 97 1.34 -12.85 4.33
C ALA A 97 1.25 -12.71 2.80
N VAL A 98 2.36 -12.97 2.12
CA VAL A 98 2.45 -12.93 0.65
C VAL A 98 2.18 -14.32 0.12
N MET A 99 1.19 -14.43 -0.77
CA MET A 99 0.82 -15.70 -1.41
C MET A 99 0.98 -15.59 -2.92
N ALA A 100 1.56 -16.60 -3.54
CA ALA A 100 1.59 -16.74 -4.99
C ALA A 100 1.34 -18.20 -5.38
N GLN A 101 0.56 -18.43 -6.44
CA GLN A 101 0.24 -19.76 -6.97
C GLN A 101 -0.27 -20.75 -5.88
N GLY A 102 -1.09 -20.24 -4.94
CA GLY A 102 -1.65 -21.02 -3.84
C GLY A 102 -0.67 -21.40 -2.73
N ARG A 103 0.54 -20.83 -2.71
CA ARG A 103 1.58 -21.08 -1.70
C ARG A 103 1.89 -19.83 -0.89
N LEU A 104 2.18 -20.01 0.38
CA LEU A 104 2.73 -18.95 1.22
C LEU A 104 4.20 -18.74 0.88
N ILE A 105 4.53 -17.56 0.37
CA ILE A 105 5.90 -17.19 -0.04
C ILE A 105 6.65 -16.53 1.11
N ALA A 106 5.98 -15.60 1.81
CA ALA A 106 6.57 -14.89 2.94
C ALA A 106 5.47 -14.45 3.92
N GLN A 107 5.83 -14.29 5.19
CA GLN A 107 4.97 -13.68 6.20
C GLN A 107 5.82 -12.96 7.24
N GLY A 108 5.25 -11.94 7.87
CA GLY A 108 5.91 -11.19 8.95
C GLY A 108 5.39 -9.77 9.08
N PRO A 109 6.05 -8.95 9.92
CA PRO A 109 5.79 -7.52 9.98
C PRO A 109 5.94 -6.87 8.59
N VAL A 110 5.00 -5.97 8.24
CA VAL A 110 5.00 -5.30 6.93
C VAL A 110 6.33 -4.59 6.66
N ALA A 111 6.88 -3.89 7.67
CA ALA A 111 8.17 -3.20 7.54
C ALA A 111 9.34 -4.15 7.25
N GLU A 112 9.34 -5.37 7.81
CA GLU A 112 10.39 -6.37 7.56
C GLU A 112 10.24 -7.00 6.17
N LEU A 113 9.00 -7.19 5.70
CA LEU A 113 8.73 -7.68 4.35
C LEU A 113 9.18 -6.65 3.30
N ALA A 114 8.81 -5.38 3.47
CA ALA A 114 9.26 -4.30 2.59
C ALA A 114 10.79 -4.17 2.56
N ALA A 115 11.44 -4.31 3.72
CA ALA A 115 12.91 -4.24 3.81
C ALA A 115 13.66 -5.40 3.10
N ARG A 116 12.97 -6.42 2.62
CA ARG A 116 13.57 -7.49 1.80
C ARG A 116 13.89 -7.05 0.38
N ALA A 117 13.22 -6.01 -0.12
CA ALA A 117 13.60 -5.37 -1.38
C ALA A 117 14.65 -4.29 -1.12
N ARG A 118 15.48 -4.03 -2.11
CA ARG A 118 16.44 -2.92 -2.07
C ARG A 118 15.70 -1.62 -2.32
N GLY A 119 15.98 -0.58 -1.51
CA GLY A 119 15.47 0.76 -1.76
C GLY A 119 15.97 1.27 -3.12
N ARG A 120 15.24 2.20 -3.73
CA ARG A 120 15.56 2.75 -5.03
C ARG A 120 16.20 4.14 -4.88
N LEU A 121 17.38 4.33 -5.47
CA LEU A 121 17.95 5.66 -5.61
C LEU A 121 17.07 6.48 -6.55
N VAL A 122 16.70 7.70 -6.13
CA VAL A 122 15.94 8.64 -6.95
C VAL A 122 16.70 9.95 -7.02
N VAL A 123 16.89 10.44 -8.25
CA VAL A 123 17.55 11.71 -8.55
C VAL A 123 16.60 12.57 -9.36
N THR A 124 16.09 13.63 -8.77
CA THR A 124 15.28 14.62 -9.48
C THR A 124 16.18 15.64 -10.18
N THR A 125 16.11 15.70 -11.49
CA THR A 125 16.95 16.58 -12.31
C THR A 125 16.33 16.79 -13.70
N PRO A 126 16.49 17.98 -14.31
CA PRO A 126 16.15 18.18 -15.72
C PRO A 126 17.20 17.56 -16.67
N ASP A 127 18.39 17.21 -16.18
CA ASP A 127 19.52 16.70 -16.98
C ASP A 127 19.53 15.16 -16.92
N THR A 128 18.41 14.54 -17.25
CA THR A 128 18.17 13.11 -17.01
C THR A 128 19.13 12.19 -17.78
N THR A 129 19.51 12.57 -19.01
CA THR A 129 20.45 11.79 -19.83
C THR A 129 21.86 11.73 -19.22
N ASP A 130 22.38 12.91 -18.78
CA ASP A 130 23.69 12.97 -18.14
C ASP A 130 23.70 12.29 -16.77
N ALA A 131 22.62 12.49 -16.00
CA ALA A 131 22.47 11.81 -14.73
C ALA A 131 22.45 10.28 -14.90
N ALA A 132 21.70 9.75 -15.86
CA ALA A 132 21.67 8.31 -16.14
C ALA A 132 23.04 7.76 -16.54
N ARG A 133 23.79 8.48 -17.35
CA ARG A 133 25.15 8.11 -17.73
C ARG A 133 26.07 8.03 -16.51
N VAL A 134 26.10 9.10 -15.69
CA VAL A 134 26.95 9.15 -14.49
C VAL A 134 26.59 8.05 -13.50
N LEU A 135 25.30 7.81 -13.27
CA LEU A 135 24.83 6.77 -12.35
C LEU A 135 25.25 5.37 -12.82
N LYS A 136 25.14 5.06 -14.13
CA LYS A 136 25.61 3.80 -14.71
C LYS A 136 27.11 3.63 -14.56
N GLU A 137 27.90 4.67 -14.84
CA GLU A 137 29.35 4.67 -14.69
C GLU A 137 29.79 4.43 -13.23
N ARG A 138 28.93 4.77 -12.27
CA ARG A 138 29.14 4.58 -10.82
C ARG A 138 28.51 3.31 -10.27
N GLY A 139 28.03 2.40 -11.12
CA GLY A 139 27.56 1.09 -10.71
C GLY A 139 26.14 1.04 -10.19
N VAL A 140 25.32 2.08 -10.44
CA VAL A 140 23.88 2.04 -10.16
C VAL A 140 23.23 1.05 -11.12
N GLY A 141 22.55 0.04 -10.57
CA GLY A 141 21.82 -0.98 -11.34
C GLY A 141 20.43 -0.46 -11.78
N ASP A 142 19.85 -1.12 -12.76
CA ASP A 142 18.47 -0.90 -13.26
C ASP A 142 18.08 0.57 -13.40
N VAL A 143 18.95 1.34 -14.08
CA VAL A 143 18.76 2.77 -14.26
C VAL A 143 17.60 3.04 -15.21
N VAL A 144 16.53 3.63 -14.68
CA VAL A 144 15.33 4.06 -15.39
C VAL A 144 15.30 5.59 -15.47
N VAL A 145 15.03 6.10 -16.67
CA VAL A 145 14.92 7.54 -16.94
C VAL A 145 13.44 7.92 -17.02
N ALA A 146 13.03 8.91 -16.22
CA ALA A 146 11.72 9.54 -16.24
C ALA A 146 11.83 10.97 -16.79
N GLU A 147 10.70 11.67 -16.95
CA GLU A 147 10.65 13.02 -17.50
C GLU A 147 11.43 14.04 -16.66
N ASP A 148 11.39 13.91 -15.34
CA ASP A 148 11.95 14.88 -14.38
C ASP A 148 13.03 14.29 -13.46
N GLY A 149 13.51 13.06 -13.77
CA GLY A 149 14.49 12.39 -12.93
C GLY A 149 15.00 11.06 -13.45
N VAL A 150 15.85 10.46 -12.64
CA VAL A 150 16.44 9.15 -12.88
C VAL A 150 16.38 8.34 -11.61
N SER A 151 16.02 7.05 -11.71
CA SER A 151 16.03 6.13 -10.59
C SER A 151 16.83 4.86 -10.91
N GLY A 152 17.31 4.15 -9.88
CA GLY A 152 18.03 2.91 -10.07
C GLY A 152 18.34 2.20 -8.75
N GLU A 153 18.86 0.99 -8.81
CA GLU A 153 19.35 0.28 -7.63
C GLU A 153 20.66 0.90 -7.14
N PRO A 154 20.71 1.39 -5.88
CA PRO A 154 21.93 1.98 -5.35
C PRO A 154 23.02 0.91 -5.25
N PRO A 155 24.29 1.22 -5.60
CA PRO A 155 25.40 0.33 -5.36
C PRO A 155 25.69 0.21 -3.87
N ASP A 156 26.44 -0.82 -3.49
CA ASP A 156 26.99 -0.93 -2.14
C ASP A 156 28.09 0.16 -1.98
N GLY A 157 27.80 1.26 -1.26
CA GLY A 157 28.74 2.35 -1.07
C GLY A 157 28.10 3.62 -0.52
N GLU A 158 28.92 4.68 -0.41
CA GLU A 158 28.47 5.96 0.11
C GLU A 158 27.67 6.75 -0.95
N LEU A 159 26.40 6.97 -0.68
CA LEU A 159 25.52 7.78 -1.53
C LEU A 159 26.00 9.22 -1.74
N ALA A 160 26.76 9.75 -0.77
CA ALA A 160 27.37 11.08 -0.88
C ALA A 160 28.33 11.20 -2.07
N GLU A 161 29.09 10.15 -2.38
CA GLU A 161 30.00 10.11 -3.52
C GLU A 161 29.25 10.13 -4.86
N LEU A 162 28.10 9.45 -4.93
CA LEU A 162 27.23 9.51 -6.11
C LEU A 162 26.69 10.91 -6.37
N ASN A 163 26.22 11.58 -5.32
CA ASN A 163 25.75 12.96 -5.43
C ASN A 163 26.88 13.91 -5.85
N ALA A 164 28.07 13.78 -5.25
CA ALA A 164 29.24 14.56 -5.62
C ALA A 164 29.63 14.33 -7.11
N ALA A 165 29.56 13.11 -7.59
CA ALA A 165 29.86 12.78 -8.99
C ALA A 165 28.84 13.41 -9.96
N LEU A 166 27.56 13.41 -9.64
CA LEU A 166 26.52 14.07 -10.43
C LEU A 166 26.80 15.57 -10.55
N VAL A 167 27.07 16.23 -9.41
CA VAL A 167 27.37 17.67 -9.37
C VAL A 167 28.64 17.98 -10.14
N ALA A 168 29.71 17.18 -9.97
CA ALA A 168 30.97 17.34 -10.70
C ALA A 168 30.83 17.17 -12.21
N ALA A 169 29.88 16.35 -12.65
CA ALA A 169 29.53 16.19 -14.07
C ALA A 169 28.62 17.29 -14.61
N GLY A 170 28.29 18.31 -13.81
CA GLY A 170 27.44 19.44 -14.21
C GLY A 170 25.93 19.15 -14.17
N VAL A 171 25.50 18.04 -13.59
CA VAL A 171 24.09 17.70 -13.44
C VAL A 171 23.44 18.63 -12.41
N ARG A 172 22.33 19.25 -12.77
CA ARG A 172 21.53 20.11 -11.87
C ARG A 172 20.64 19.29 -10.96
N VAL A 173 21.20 18.76 -9.87
CA VAL A 173 20.47 17.94 -8.90
C VAL A 173 19.48 18.80 -8.12
N ARG A 174 18.18 18.51 -8.22
CA ARG A 174 17.09 19.15 -7.46
C ARG A 174 16.67 18.32 -6.25
N GLY A 175 16.81 17.01 -6.34
CA GLY A 175 16.54 16.05 -5.27
C GLY A 175 17.44 14.83 -5.42
N PHE A 176 17.89 14.28 -4.29
CA PHE A 176 18.71 13.07 -4.25
C PHE A 176 18.41 12.32 -2.96
N GLY A 177 18.05 11.07 -3.08
CA GLY A 177 17.77 10.23 -1.92
C GLY A 177 17.51 8.79 -2.30
N VAL A 178 17.44 7.93 -1.29
CA VAL A 178 16.97 6.56 -1.47
C VAL A 178 15.55 6.49 -0.91
N GLU A 179 14.63 6.17 -1.78
CA GLU A 179 13.28 5.79 -1.38
C GLU A 179 13.31 4.40 -0.76
N ARG A 180 12.61 4.25 0.36
CA ARG A 180 12.48 2.93 0.99
C ARG A 180 11.73 2.02 0.03
N ALA A 181 12.20 0.78 -0.06
CA ALA A 181 11.46 -0.23 -0.78
C ALA A 181 10.03 -0.35 -0.23
N SER A 182 9.09 -0.44 -1.13
CA SER A 182 7.68 -0.69 -0.84
C SER A 182 7.43 -2.19 -0.67
N LEU A 183 6.26 -2.53 -0.14
CA LEU A 183 5.81 -3.92 -0.14
C LEU A 183 5.61 -4.44 -1.58
N GLU A 184 5.32 -3.55 -2.54
CA GLU A 184 5.24 -3.86 -3.96
C GLU A 184 6.59 -4.29 -4.53
N ASP A 185 7.66 -3.53 -4.25
CA ASP A 185 9.02 -3.91 -4.64
C ASP A 185 9.41 -5.28 -4.06
N ALA A 186 9.06 -5.50 -2.78
CA ALA A 186 9.31 -6.77 -2.12
C ALA A 186 8.49 -7.92 -2.73
N PHE A 187 7.24 -7.66 -3.12
CA PHE A 187 6.39 -8.66 -3.78
C PHE A 187 6.98 -9.09 -5.12
N VAL A 188 7.37 -8.13 -5.96
CA VAL A 188 8.03 -8.40 -7.26
C VAL A 188 9.32 -9.20 -7.05
N ALA A 189 10.16 -8.78 -6.10
CA ALA A 189 11.41 -9.48 -5.78
C ALA A 189 11.19 -10.92 -5.29
N LEU A 190 10.11 -11.19 -4.56
CA LEU A 190 9.80 -12.52 -4.00
C LEU A 190 9.10 -13.45 -4.98
N THR A 191 8.30 -12.91 -5.90
CA THR A 191 7.48 -13.71 -6.83
C THR A 191 8.10 -13.83 -8.22
N GLY A 192 9.01 -12.92 -8.58
CA GLY A 192 9.59 -12.81 -9.93
C GLY A 192 8.59 -12.30 -10.99
N GLU A 193 7.38 -11.98 -10.59
CA GLU A 193 6.30 -11.54 -11.47
C GLU A 193 5.81 -10.17 -11.00
N GLY A 194 5.83 -9.17 -11.90
CA GLY A 194 4.97 -8.01 -11.75
C GLY A 194 3.50 -8.45 -11.79
N PHE A 195 2.57 -7.56 -11.44
CA PHE A 195 1.13 -7.81 -11.35
C PHE A 195 0.43 -8.29 -12.65
N ASP A 196 1.15 -8.73 -13.68
CA ASP A 196 0.57 -9.40 -14.84
C ASP A 196 0.09 -10.80 -14.43
N VAL A 197 -1.11 -10.81 -13.87
CA VAL A 197 -1.90 -12.02 -13.73
C VAL A 197 -2.31 -12.42 -15.15
N ALA A 198 -1.64 -13.43 -15.70
CA ALA A 198 -2.15 -14.10 -16.88
C ALA A 198 -3.58 -14.59 -16.56
N GLY A 199 -4.54 -14.06 -17.34
CA GLY A 199 -5.97 -14.33 -17.22
C GLY A 199 -6.37 -15.79 -17.46
#